data_aa390cd9ea1b53340c8dc61edcb8af61
#
_entry.id   aa390cd9ea1b53340c8dc61edcb8af61
#
_cell.length_a   1.000
_cell.length_b   1.000
_cell.length_c   1.000
_cell.angle_alpha   90.00
_cell.angle_beta   90.00
_cell.angle_gamma   90.00
#
_symmetry.space_group_name_H-M   'P 1'
#
loop_
_entity.id
_entity.type
_entity.pdbx_description
1 polymer ?
#
loop_
_entity_poly.entity_id
_entity_poly.type
_entity_poly.pdbx_seq_one_letter_code
_entity_poly.pdbx_strand_id
1 'polypeptide(L)'
;MKNKGLYAANWADMIRPSILMRDGYKCRHCGIEHRHWYYIDQWGDFRPMHKDLVNDYLKKGIKVRFTYLQVAHLDHNPANNEHSNLISLCDVCHLKNDRAFSTAKRLSK
;
A
#
# COMPACT_ATOMS: atom_id res chain seq x y z
N MET A 1 2.16 10.33 -18.73
CA MET A 1 2.05 9.23 -17.77
C MET A 1 1.18 8.12 -18.35
N LYS A 2 1.64 6.89 -18.22
CA LYS A 2 0.99 5.74 -18.87
C LYS A 2 -0.44 5.50 -18.43
N ASN A 3 -0.76 5.82 -17.16
CA ASN A 3 -2.06 5.52 -16.58
C ASN A 3 -3.03 6.69 -16.59
N LYS A 4 -2.66 7.76 -17.28
CA LYS A 4 -3.45 8.98 -17.26
C LYS A 4 -4.88 8.78 -17.75
N GLY A 5 -5.07 7.88 -18.72
CA GLY A 5 -6.38 7.56 -19.25
C GLY A 5 -7.18 6.55 -18.43
N LEU A 6 -6.53 5.89 -17.44
CA LEU A 6 -7.16 4.86 -16.60
C LEU A 6 -7.74 5.40 -15.30
N TYR A 7 -7.21 6.54 -14.82
CA TYR A 7 -7.64 7.14 -13.57
C TYR A 7 -8.40 8.43 -13.83
N ALA A 8 -9.27 8.78 -12.89
CA ALA A 8 -9.95 10.06 -12.93
C ALA A 8 -8.94 11.20 -12.92
N ALA A 9 -9.29 12.33 -13.58
CA ALA A 9 -8.40 13.48 -13.67
C ALA A 9 -7.98 14.02 -12.31
N ASN A 10 -8.83 13.88 -11.28
CA ASN A 10 -8.58 14.37 -9.93
C ASN A 10 -8.03 13.29 -9.00
N TRP A 11 -7.53 12.18 -9.54
CA TRP A 11 -7.06 11.05 -8.72
C TRP A 11 -5.96 11.46 -7.75
N ALA A 12 -4.89 12.07 -8.25
CA ALA A 12 -3.73 12.42 -7.42
C ALA A 12 -4.02 13.56 -6.46
N ASP A 13 -4.86 14.51 -6.88
CA ASP A 13 -5.06 15.75 -6.13
C ASP A 13 -6.17 15.67 -5.09
N MET A 14 -7.17 14.83 -5.32
CA MET A 14 -8.37 14.80 -4.48
C MET A 14 -8.75 13.40 -4.00
N ILE A 15 -8.85 12.44 -4.90
CA ILE A 15 -9.38 11.12 -4.55
C ILE A 15 -8.40 10.37 -3.65
N ARG A 16 -7.16 10.21 -4.10
CA ARG A 16 -6.14 9.48 -3.35
C ARG A 16 -5.90 10.07 -1.96
N PRO A 17 -5.69 11.40 -1.81
CA PRO A 17 -5.51 11.98 -0.48
C PRO A 17 -6.71 11.81 0.43
N SER A 18 -7.94 11.91 -0.11
CA SER A 18 -9.16 11.70 0.68
C SER A 18 -9.22 10.33 1.29
N ILE A 19 -8.88 9.30 0.53
CA ILE A 19 -8.93 7.91 1.00
C ILE A 19 -7.84 7.66 2.03
N LEU A 20 -6.62 8.16 1.79
CA LEU A 20 -5.54 8.02 2.76
C LEU A 20 -5.91 8.66 4.09
N MET A 21 -6.52 9.85 4.05
CA MET A 21 -6.98 10.55 5.26
C MET A 21 -8.09 9.77 5.96
N ARG A 22 -9.08 9.30 5.19
CA ARG A 22 -10.18 8.48 5.74
C ARG A 22 -9.64 7.26 6.50
N ASP A 23 -8.60 6.62 5.96
CA ASP A 23 -8.03 5.41 6.51
C ASP A 23 -6.95 5.68 7.56
N GLY A 24 -6.79 6.94 7.96
CA GLY A 24 -5.86 7.33 9.02
C GLY A 24 -4.39 7.17 8.65
N TYR A 25 -4.08 7.19 7.35
CA TYR A 25 -2.72 7.01 6.83
C TYR A 25 -2.10 5.68 7.26
N LYS A 26 -2.93 4.66 7.38
CA LYS A 26 -2.52 3.29 7.75
C LYS A 26 -3.06 2.29 6.75
N CYS A 27 -2.27 1.23 6.49
CA CYS A 27 -2.75 0.10 5.71
C CYS A 27 -3.95 -0.54 6.43
N ARG A 28 -5.05 -0.72 5.70
CA ARG A 28 -6.27 -1.27 6.28
C ARG A 28 -6.14 -2.76 6.62
N HIS A 29 -5.16 -3.45 6.07
CA HIS A 29 -4.93 -4.87 6.33
C HIS A 29 -3.93 -5.13 7.44
N CYS A 30 -2.75 -4.51 7.38
CA CYS A 30 -1.67 -4.81 8.32
C CYS A 30 -1.35 -3.67 9.30
N GLY A 31 -1.94 -2.48 9.11
CA GLY A 31 -1.77 -1.37 10.02
C GLY A 31 -0.48 -0.58 9.87
N ILE A 32 0.37 -0.89 8.88
CA ILE A 32 1.59 -0.14 8.62
C ILE A 32 1.24 1.30 8.28
N GLU A 33 1.95 2.25 8.89
CA GLU A 33 1.72 3.67 8.70
C GLU A 33 2.37 4.18 7.41
N HIS A 34 1.73 5.17 6.78
CA HIS A 34 2.23 5.82 5.59
C HIS A 34 3.46 6.67 5.91
N ARG A 35 4.51 6.56 5.06
CA ARG A 35 5.75 7.34 5.16
C ARG A 35 6.45 7.17 6.50
N HIS A 36 6.60 5.91 6.91
CA HIS A 36 7.30 5.55 8.13
C HIS A 36 8.37 4.52 7.84
N TRP A 37 9.40 4.49 8.71
CA TRP A 37 10.48 3.51 8.63
C TRP A 37 10.13 2.29 9.45
N TYR A 38 10.43 1.10 8.88
CA TYR A 38 10.24 -0.19 9.53
C TYR A 38 11.46 -1.05 9.28
N TYR A 39 11.81 -1.90 10.23
CA TYR A 39 12.76 -2.97 10.00
C TYR A 39 12.01 -4.29 10.02
N ILE A 40 12.61 -5.30 9.36
CA ILE A 40 12.02 -6.65 9.28
C ILE A 40 12.76 -7.51 10.27
N ASP A 41 12.04 -8.04 11.27
CA ASP A 41 12.63 -8.86 12.31
C ASP A 41 12.92 -10.28 11.83
N GLN A 42 13.45 -11.13 12.73
CA GLN A 42 13.84 -12.49 12.38
C GLN A 42 12.66 -13.38 11.98
N TRP A 43 11.44 -12.98 12.33
CA TRP A 43 10.23 -13.71 11.94
C TRP A 43 9.57 -13.15 10.69
N GLY A 44 10.17 -12.14 10.08
CA GLY A 44 9.62 -11.50 8.89
C GLY A 44 8.57 -10.44 9.18
N ASP A 45 8.39 -10.04 10.43
CA ASP A 45 7.43 -9.02 10.82
C ASP A 45 8.02 -7.63 10.69
N PHE A 46 7.18 -6.67 10.31
CA PHE A 46 7.56 -5.27 10.22
C PHE A 46 7.47 -4.62 11.59
N ARG A 47 8.59 -4.02 12.04
CA ARG A 47 8.68 -3.33 13.31
C ARG A 47 9.00 -1.86 13.08
N PRO A 48 8.28 -0.94 13.73
CA PRO A 48 8.55 0.49 13.57
C PRO A 48 9.93 0.86 14.10
N MET A 49 10.59 1.81 13.45
CA MET A 49 11.91 2.27 13.87
C MET A 49 12.06 3.76 13.58
N HIS A 50 12.99 4.38 14.27
CA HIS A 50 13.32 5.79 14.05
C HIS A 50 14.27 5.92 12.86
N LYS A 51 14.06 6.97 12.06
CA LYS A 51 14.87 7.23 10.86
C LYS A 51 16.37 7.31 11.14
N ASP A 52 16.75 7.79 12.33
CA ASP A 52 18.16 7.97 12.69
C ASP A 52 18.90 6.64 12.89
N LEU A 53 18.19 5.54 13.06
CA LEU A 53 18.75 4.21 13.24
C LEU A 53 18.91 3.42 11.95
N VAL A 54 18.42 3.95 10.81
CA VAL A 54 18.39 3.22 9.54
C VAL A 54 19.80 2.77 9.12
N ASN A 55 20.76 3.68 9.14
CA ASN A 55 22.12 3.35 8.71
C ASN A 55 22.76 2.28 9.61
N ASP A 56 22.54 2.34 10.91
CA ASP A 56 23.08 1.36 11.85
C ASP A 56 22.49 -0.03 11.60
N TYR A 57 21.18 -0.09 11.35
CA TYR A 57 20.50 -1.34 11.07
C TYR A 57 20.98 -1.96 9.74
N LEU A 58 21.14 -1.13 8.72
CA LEU A 58 21.67 -1.58 7.43
C LEU A 58 23.08 -2.16 7.57
N LYS A 59 23.93 -1.53 8.37
CA LYS A 59 25.29 -2.03 8.63
C LYS A 59 25.28 -3.39 9.31
N LYS A 60 24.26 -3.67 10.10
CA LYS A 60 24.09 -4.96 10.79
C LYS A 60 23.42 -6.01 9.89
N GLY A 61 23.13 -5.69 8.65
CA GLY A 61 22.47 -6.63 7.73
C GLY A 61 20.98 -6.77 7.95
N ILE A 62 20.37 -5.90 8.72
CA ILE A 62 18.93 -5.90 8.97
C ILE A 62 18.22 -5.21 7.80
N LYS A 63 17.15 -5.83 7.30
CA LYS A 63 16.36 -5.24 6.22
C LYS A 63 15.50 -4.11 6.76
N VAL A 64 15.53 -2.99 6.04
CA VAL A 64 14.80 -1.77 6.42
C VAL A 64 13.95 -1.32 5.24
N ARG A 65 12.75 -0.83 5.51
CA ARG A 65 11.85 -0.31 4.49
C ARG A 65 11.25 1.03 4.90
N PHE A 66 11.12 1.91 3.92
CA PHE A 66 10.32 3.12 4.07
C PHE A 66 8.98 2.88 3.35
N THR A 67 7.88 2.99 4.08
CA THR A 67 6.58 2.57 3.59
C THR A 67 5.81 3.70 2.93
N TYR A 68 5.15 3.35 1.81
CA TYR A 68 4.18 4.22 1.16
C TYR A 68 2.89 3.43 0.99
N LEU A 69 1.78 4.06 1.31
CA LEU A 69 0.47 3.47 1.06
C LEU A 69 0.03 3.78 -0.37
N GLN A 70 -0.70 2.85 -0.94
CA GLN A 70 -1.37 2.99 -2.22
C GLN A 70 -2.86 2.89 -1.99
N VAL A 71 -3.64 3.52 -2.87
CA VAL A 71 -5.09 3.38 -2.83
C VAL A 71 -5.49 2.42 -3.92
N ALA A 72 -6.05 1.29 -3.53
CA ALA A 72 -6.44 0.21 -4.42
C ALA A 72 -7.94 0.25 -4.71
N HIS A 73 -8.30 -0.17 -5.92
CA HIS A 73 -9.69 -0.38 -6.31
C HIS A 73 -10.07 -1.82 -5.98
N LEU A 74 -11.06 -2.01 -5.12
CA LEU A 74 -11.46 -3.36 -4.67
C LEU A 74 -11.95 -4.23 -5.82
N ASP A 75 -12.63 -3.63 -6.81
CA ASP A 75 -13.09 -4.34 -8.01
C ASP A 75 -12.08 -4.34 -9.15
N HIS A 76 -10.89 -3.78 -8.94
CA HIS A 76 -9.84 -3.63 -9.94
C HIS A 76 -10.25 -2.82 -11.16
N ASN A 77 -11.27 -1.98 -11.02
CA ASN A 77 -11.72 -1.06 -12.07
C ASN A 77 -11.30 0.38 -11.73
N PRO A 78 -10.28 0.94 -12.39
CA PRO A 78 -9.79 2.29 -12.07
C PRO A 78 -10.80 3.39 -12.38
N ALA A 79 -11.86 3.09 -13.10
CA ALA A 79 -12.93 4.06 -13.36
C ALA A 79 -13.95 4.15 -12.22
N ASN A 80 -14.00 3.15 -11.32
CA ASN A 80 -14.94 3.13 -10.20
C ASN A 80 -14.29 3.74 -8.97
N ASN A 81 -14.47 5.04 -8.79
CA ASN A 81 -13.87 5.81 -7.70
C ASN A 81 -14.83 6.07 -6.54
N GLU A 82 -15.83 5.23 -6.37
CA GLU A 82 -16.67 5.26 -5.19
C GLU A 82 -15.84 5.00 -3.94
N HIS A 83 -16.06 5.75 -2.88
CA HIS A 83 -15.28 5.62 -1.64
C HIS A 83 -15.33 4.21 -1.07
N SER A 84 -16.48 3.54 -1.21
CA SER A 84 -16.65 2.15 -0.76
C SER A 84 -15.81 1.15 -1.55
N ASN A 85 -15.35 1.53 -2.75
CA ASN A 85 -14.53 0.70 -3.62
C ASN A 85 -13.04 0.95 -3.45
N LEU A 86 -12.65 1.89 -2.60
CA LEU A 86 -11.27 2.32 -2.44
C LEU A 86 -10.75 2.00 -1.05
N ILE A 87 -9.50 1.52 -0.98
CA ILE A 87 -8.88 1.12 0.28
C ILE A 87 -7.39 1.46 0.25
N SER A 88 -6.88 1.94 1.38
CA SER A 88 -5.45 2.20 1.54
C SER A 88 -4.72 0.91 1.91
N LEU A 89 -3.72 0.54 1.13
CA LEU A 89 -2.92 -0.67 1.33
C LEU A 89 -1.43 -0.35 1.18
N CYS A 90 -0.59 -1.02 1.96
CA CYS A 90 0.84 -1.00 1.72
C CYS A 90 1.16 -1.84 0.47
N ASP A 91 2.38 -1.72 -0.03
CA ASP A 91 2.78 -2.42 -1.26
C ASP A 91 2.65 -3.94 -1.13
N VAL A 92 2.98 -4.49 0.03
CA VAL A 92 2.88 -5.94 0.27
C VAL A 92 1.43 -6.41 0.25
N CYS A 93 0.55 -5.71 0.98
CA CYS A 93 -0.87 -6.06 1.03
C CYS A 93 -1.55 -5.84 -0.31
N HIS A 94 -1.16 -4.78 -1.04
CA HIS A 94 -1.68 -4.51 -2.38
C HIS A 94 -1.32 -5.65 -3.33
N LEU A 95 -0.08 -6.11 -3.29
CA LEU A 95 0.37 -7.22 -4.12
C LEU A 95 -0.37 -8.52 -3.78
N LYS A 96 -0.59 -8.81 -2.50
CA LYS A 96 -1.36 -9.99 -2.08
C LYS A 96 -2.79 -9.92 -2.58
N ASN A 97 -3.42 -8.75 -2.53
CA ASN A 97 -4.76 -8.54 -3.03
C ASN A 97 -4.84 -8.78 -4.54
N ASP A 98 -3.86 -8.28 -5.29
CA ASP A 98 -3.79 -8.48 -6.74
C ASP A 98 -3.58 -9.95 -7.10
N ARG A 99 -2.74 -10.66 -6.36
CA ARG A 99 -2.50 -12.09 -6.57
C ARG A 99 -3.76 -12.91 -6.32
N ALA A 100 -4.47 -12.62 -5.25
CA ALA A 100 -5.72 -13.30 -4.94
C ALA A 100 -6.75 -13.09 -6.04
N PHE A 101 -6.88 -11.86 -6.54
CA PHE A 101 -7.79 -11.54 -7.64
C PHE A 101 -7.41 -12.30 -8.92
N SER A 102 -6.14 -12.29 -9.28
CA SER A 102 -5.64 -12.97 -10.49
C SER A 102 -5.84 -14.47 -10.40
N THR A 103 -5.60 -15.07 -9.24
CA THR A 103 -5.79 -16.50 -9.01
C THR A 103 -7.27 -16.87 -9.14
N ALA A 104 -8.16 -16.12 -8.48
CA ALA A 104 -9.59 -16.36 -8.55
C ALA A 104 -10.09 -16.26 -9.99
N LYS A 105 -9.65 -15.25 -10.72
CA LYS A 105 -10.03 -15.08 -12.12
C LYS A 105 -9.56 -16.24 -12.99
N ARG A 106 -8.37 -16.76 -12.72
CA ARG A 106 -7.81 -17.90 -13.47
C ARG A 106 -8.57 -19.17 -13.19
N LEU A 107 -8.96 -19.40 -11.92
CA LEU A 107 -9.68 -20.61 -11.50
C LEU A 107 -11.14 -20.61 -11.96
N SER A 108 -11.70 -19.45 -12.24
CA SER A 108 -13.10 -19.33 -12.65
C SER A 108 -13.36 -19.61 -14.12
N LYS A 109 -12.33 -19.89 -14.89
CA LYS A 109 -12.48 -20.20 -16.33
C LYS A 109 -12.94 -21.61 -16.57
#